data_d93977da7ac2ec0d2ab0de660c96ce25
#
_entry.id   d93977da7ac2ec0d2ab0de660c96ce25
#
_cell.length_a   1.000
_cell.length_b   1.000
_cell.length_c   1.000
_cell.angle_alpha   90.00
_cell.angle_beta   90.00
_cell.angle_gamma   90.00
#
_symmetry.space_group_name_H-M   'P 1'
#
loop_
_entity.id
_entity.type
_entity.pdbx_description
1 polymer ?
#
loop_
_entity_poly.entity_id
_entity_poly.type
_entity_poly.pdbx_seq_one_letter_code
_entity_poly.pdbx_strand_id
1 'polypeptide(L)'
;MPNAAGDRIQDNAGDIAERVRKVIETAGCSQREFARRIVMDPSKLSRSLTGTRRFTAAELARIADAGQVDAGWLLGSGTTGPAAEPELSSPSPRAGARVSAPPAAGRPLQIVRETVRLIAEHGFHAVRVADIAAACDTSTAAIHYHFPGRAELLEAAVRWCMDEDTASRAARIAEAGADEDAGAELSELLALQTPRTEQQRQQWLVWLDLWAEAARSTAIGQLHVEYYRQWRTTVADVIRRGIAQGVFREVDPEFSALRLTALVDGLASQVLASSAGAEDGTSPDDMYAALLAYVRTELLSTAEG
;
A
#
# COMPACT_ATOMS: atom_id res chain seq x y z
N MET A 1 -10.87 49.85 -15.53
CA MET A 1 -10.64 49.03 -14.33
C MET A 1 -9.70 47.90 -14.72
N PRO A 2 -8.42 47.86 -14.31
CA PRO A 2 -7.52 46.74 -14.61
C PRO A 2 -7.93 45.49 -13.79
N ASN A 3 -7.72 44.33 -14.40
CA ASN A 3 -8.21 43.04 -14.02
C ASN A 3 -7.42 42.46 -12.82
N ALA A 4 -7.90 42.64 -11.60
CA ALA A 4 -7.30 42.20 -10.34
C ALA A 4 -7.10 40.67 -10.18
N ALA A 5 -7.62 39.86 -11.10
CA ALA A 5 -7.44 38.42 -11.12
C ALA A 5 -6.17 38.01 -11.88
N GLY A 6 -5.75 38.79 -12.88
CA GLY A 6 -4.51 38.56 -13.64
C GLY A 6 -3.25 38.80 -12.84
N ASP A 7 -3.23 39.82 -11.98
CA ASP A 7 -2.07 40.22 -11.17
C ASP A 7 -1.74 39.17 -10.07
N ARG A 8 -2.73 38.64 -9.38
CA ARG A 8 -2.51 37.59 -8.32
C ARG A 8 -1.98 36.27 -8.87
N ILE A 9 -2.24 35.96 -10.14
CA ILE A 9 -1.79 34.72 -10.80
C ILE A 9 -0.34 34.87 -11.29
N GLN A 10 0.09 36.09 -11.56
CA GLN A 10 1.46 36.42 -12.00
C GLN A 10 2.43 36.50 -10.82
N ASP A 11 2.01 37.05 -9.68
CA ASP A 11 2.78 37.09 -8.42
C ASP A 11 3.09 35.67 -7.91
N ASN A 12 2.15 34.74 -7.96
CA ASN A 12 2.35 33.38 -7.48
C ASN A 12 3.34 32.57 -8.37
N ALA A 13 3.45 32.85 -9.66
CA ALA A 13 4.40 32.16 -10.55
C ALA A 13 5.86 32.65 -10.34
N GLY A 14 6.06 33.92 -10.00
CA GLY A 14 7.35 34.49 -9.62
C GLY A 14 7.89 33.90 -8.32
N ASP A 15 7.03 33.80 -7.33
CA ASP A 15 7.32 33.23 -6.03
C ASP A 15 7.72 31.74 -6.10
N ILE A 16 7.06 30.95 -6.95
CA ILE A 16 7.41 29.53 -7.18
C ILE A 16 8.78 29.41 -7.84
N ALA A 17 9.06 30.23 -8.85
CA ALA A 17 10.36 30.19 -9.53
C ALA A 17 11.51 30.56 -8.59
N GLU A 18 11.31 31.51 -7.67
CA GLU A 18 12.30 31.90 -6.66
C GLU A 18 12.55 30.76 -5.64
N ARG A 19 11.50 30.12 -5.15
CA ARG A 19 11.65 28.95 -4.26
C ARG A 19 12.37 27.80 -4.95
N VAL A 20 12.07 27.53 -6.22
CA VAL A 20 12.78 26.51 -7.00
C VAL A 20 14.27 26.86 -7.18
N ARG A 21 14.63 28.14 -7.41
CA ARG A 21 16.05 28.57 -7.44
C ARG A 21 16.74 28.26 -6.12
N LYS A 22 16.09 28.58 -5.00
CA LYS A 22 16.62 28.29 -3.66
C LYS A 22 16.86 26.79 -3.43
N VAL A 23 15.97 25.94 -3.93
CA VAL A 23 16.15 24.48 -3.90
C VAL A 23 17.38 24.06 -4.70
N ILE A 24 17.59 24.63 -5.90
CA ILE A 24 18.75 24.31 -6.75
C ILE A 24 20.05 24.76 -6.09
N GLU A 25 20.06 25.95 -5.48
CA GLU A 25 21.21 26.46 -4.72
C GLU A 25 21.56 25.56 -3.55
N THR A 26 20.56 25.18 -2.74
CA THR A 26 20.76 24.29 -1.59
C THR A 26 21.22 22.89 -2.01
N ALA A 27 20.79 22.41 -3.19
CA ALA A 27 21.23 21.13 -3.74
C ALA A 27 22.70 21.13 -4.21
N GLY A 28 23.39 22.28 -4.22
CA GLY A 28 24.81 22.42 -4.52
C GLY A 28 25.21 21.99 -5.94
N CYS A 29 24.28 21.97 -6.90
CA CYS A 29 24.51 21.49 -8.25
C CYS A 29 24.08 22.51 -9.31
N SER A 30 24.62 22.38 -10.54
CA SER A 30 24.23 23.24 -11.66
C SER A 30 22.76 23.02 -12.05
N GLN A 31 22.10 24.07 -12.58
CA GLN A 31 20.74 24.00 -13.11
C GLN A 31 20.56 22.86 -14.13
N ARG A 32 21.58 22.58 -14.96
CA ARG A 32 21.57 21.51 -15.95
C ARG A 32 21.64 20.12 -15.30
N GLU A 33 22.38 20.01 -14.24
CA GLU A 33 22.50 18.77 -13.45
C GLU A 33 21.23 18.50 -12.63
N PHE A 34 20.67 19.54 -12.02
CA PHE A 34 19.40 19.46 -11.34
C PHE A 34 18.26 19.05 -12.29
N ALA A 35 18.22 19.63 -13.52
CA ALA A 35 17.25 19.24 -14.53
C ALA A 35 17.33 17.73 -14.87
N ARG A 36 18.54 17.17 -14.97
CA ARG A 36 18.74 15.72 -15.16
C ARG A 36 18.23 14.91 -13.96
N ARG A 37 18.48 15.36 -12.74
CA ARG A 37 18.04 14.71 -11.49
C ARG A 37 16.51 14.61 -11.41
N ILE A 38 15.79 15.65 -11.85
CA ILE A 38 14.31 15.67 -11.86
C ILE A 38 13.69 15.15 -13.17
N VAL A 39 14.47 14.54 -14.05
CA VAL A 39 14.04 14.04 -15.38
C VAL A 39 13.28 15.12 -16.17
N MET A 40 13.90 16.28 -16.30
CA MET A 40 13.35 17.44 -17.00
C MET A 40 14.34 17.98 -18.04
N ASP A 41 13.83 18.42 -19.19
CA ASP A 41 14.66 19.08 -20.19
C ASP A 41 15.22 20.39 -19.63
N PRO A 42 16.56 20.68 -19.73
CA PRO A 42 17.17 21.89 -19.19
C PRO A 42 16.56 23.18 -19.73
N SER A 43 16.12 23.18 -21.00
CA SER A 43 15.49 24.38 -21.61
C SER A 43 14.08 24.60 -21.04
N LYS A 44 13.37 23.52 -20.67
CA LYS A 44 12.07 23.62 -19.97
C LYS A 44 12.25 24.19 -18.57
N LEU A 45 13.23 23.70 -17.81
CA LEU A 45 13.55 24.23 -16.48
C LEU A 45 13.91 25.72 -16.55
N SER A 46 14.80 26.10 -17.47
CA SER A 46 15.20 27.49 -17.67
C SER A 46 14.01 28.42 -17.97
N ARG A 47 13.12 28.01 -18.88
CA ARG A 47 11.91 28.78 -19.22
C ARG A 47 10.93 28.89 -18.06
N SER A 48 10.83 27.87 -17.22
CA SER A 48 10.00 27.94 -16.03
C SER A 48 10.59 28.84 -14.94
N LEU A 49 11.91 28.84 -14.77
CA LEU A 49 12.61 29.73 -13.84
C LEU A 49 12.58 31.20 -14.28
N THR A 50 12.50 31.48 -15.59
CA THR A 50 12.35 32.84 -16.12
C THR A 50 10.90 33.31 -16.21
N GLY A 51 9.95 32.49 -15.79
CA GLY A 51 8.52 32.82 -15.79
C GLY A 51 7.85 32.74 -17.17
N THR A 52 8.58 32.35 -18.24
CA THR A 52 8.02 32.21 -19.59
C THR A 52 7.22 30.92 -19.78
N ARG A 53 7.30 30.03 -18.80
CA ARG A 53 6.53 28.78 -18.72
C ARG A 53 6.16 28.50 -17.26
N ARG A 54 4.97 28.00 -17.00
CA ARG A 54 4.57 27.53 -15.64
C ARG A 54 5.10 26.14 -15.38
N PHE A 55 5.50 25.87 -14.13
CA PHE A 55 5.76 24.52 -13.66
C PHE A 55 4.44 23.74 -13.60
N THR A 56 4.48 22.48 -14.01
CA THR A 56 3.37 21.55 -13.78
C THR A 56 3.45 20.99 -12.35
N ALA A 57 2.33 20.49 -11.82
CA ALA A 57 2.29 19.86 -10.49
C ALA A 57 3.28 18.69 -10.38
N ALA A 58 3.40 17.87 -11.42
CA ALA A 58 4.36 16.76 -11.48
C ALA A 58 5.83 17.23 -11.49
N GLU A 59 6.13 18.37 -12.08
CA GLU A 59 7.47 18.96 -12.05
C GLU A 59 7.79 19.51 -10.67
N LEU A 60 6.84 20.20 -10.01
CA LEU A 60 7.00 20.71 -8.65
C LEU A 60 7.16 19.58 -7.63
N ALA A 61 6.43 18.47 -7.78
CA ALA A 61 6.60 17.30 -6.94
C ALA A 61 8.02 16.72 -7.03
N ARG A 62 8.56 16.55 -8.26
CA ARG A 62 9.94 16.09 -8.48
C ARG A 62 11.00 17.07 -7.98
N ILE A 63 10.73 18.37 -8.05
CA ILE A 63 11.60 19.40 -7.51
C ILE A 63 11.62 19.35 -5.99
N ALA A 64 10.44 19.19 -5.35
CA ALA A 64 10.30 19.06 -3.91
C ALA A 64 11.05 17.83 -3.40
N ASP A 65 10.87 16.67 -4.07
CA ASP A 65 11.54 15.42 -3.75
C ASP A 65 13.08 15.53 -3.91
N ALA A 66 13.55 16.04 -5.04
CA ALA A 66 14.98 16.22 -5.32
C ALA A 66 15.65 17.24 -4.37
N GLY A 67 14.90 18.22 -3.91
CA GLY A 67 15.36 19.25 -2.97
C GLY A 67 15.09 18.93 -1.50
N GLN A 68 14.42 17.82 -1.19
CA GLN A 68 14.02 17.43 0.17
C GLN A 68 13.21 18.52 0.89
N VAL A 69 12.34 19.23 0.17
CA VAL A 69 11.46 20.29 0.68
C VAL A 69 10.00 19.89 0.54
N ASP A 70 9.13 20.50 1.35
CA ASP A 70 7.69 20.30 1.24
C ASP A 70 7.13 20.95 -0.04
N ALA A 71 6.30 20.21 -0.80
CA ALA A 71 5.69 20.74 -2.02
C ALA A 71 4.73 21.92 -1.75
N GLY A 72 4.09 21.95 -0.58
CA GLY A 72 3.28 23.08 -0.11
C GLY A 72 4.13 24.33 0.09
N TRP A 73 5.37 24.19 0.57
CA TRP A 73 6.29 25.31 0.66
C TRP A 73 6.64 25.88 -0.73
N LEU A 74 6.89 25.04 -1.73
CA LEU A 74 7.09 25.49 -3.11
C LEU A 74 5.88 26.27 -3.64
N LEU A 75 4.68 25.90 -3.25
CA LEU A 75 3.41 26.52 -3.65
C LEU A 75 3.01 27.72 -2.77
N GLY A 76 3.75 28.00 -1.69
CA GLY A 76 3.47 29.12 -0.80
C GLY A 76 2.49 28.86 0.34
N SER A 77 2.10 27.60 0.58
CA SER A 77 1.16 27.18 1.60
C SER A 77 1.80 26.44 2.80
N GLY A 78 3.12 26.17 2.76
CA GLY A 78 3.86 25.44 3.80
C GLY A 78 4.94 26.31 4.48
N THR A 79 5.30 25.92 5.71
CA THR A 79 6.29 26.64 6.55
C THR A 79 7.70 26.06 6.49
N THR A 80 7.93 24.87 5.90
CA THR A 80 9.22 24.16 5.92
C THR A 80 9.97 24.32 4.60
N GLY A 81 10.88 25.31 4.54
CA GLY A 81 11.84 25.52 3.46
C GLY A 81 13.12 24.69 3.62
N PRO A 82 14.11 24.81 2.71
CA PRO A 82 15.38 24.11 2.80
C PRO A 82 16.09 24.46 4.11
N ALA A 83 16.46 23.44 4.89
CA ALA A 83 17.19 23.61 6.14
C ALA A 83 18.59 24.13 5.88
N ALA A 84 19.00 25.18 6.62
CA ALA A 84 20.40 25.54 6.78
C ALA A 84 21.11 24.45 7.60
N GLU A 85 22.32 24.09 7.19
CA GLU A 85 23.13 22.98 7.65
C GLU A 85 22.92 22.49 9.09
N PRO A 86 22.81 21.16 9.30
CA PRO A 86 23.14 20.52 10.57
C PRO A 86 24.50 19.83 10.48
N GLU A 87 25.20 19.90 11.60
CA GLU A 87 26.51 19.31 11.87
C GLU A 87 26.60 17.81 11.53
N LEU A 88 27.83 17.41 11.20
CA LEU A 88 28.30 16.07 10.89
C LEU A 88 27.74 14.97 11.80
N SER A 89 26.99 14.06 11.23
CA SER A 89 26.77 12.72 11.77
C SER A 89 26.83 11.68 10.65
N SER A 90 27.56 10.64 10.90
CA SER A 90 28.04 9.51 10.13
C SER A 90 27.19 8.94 9.00
N PRO A 91 27.78 8.27 7.98
CA PRO A 91 27.09 7.86 6.76
C PRO A 91 26.19 6.65 7.01
N SER A 92 24.89 6.85 6.80
CA SER A 92 23.91 5.77 6.67
C SER A 92 23.94 5.15 5.26
N PRO A 93 23.62 3.85 5.13
CA PRO A 93 23.78 3.12 3.87
C PRO A 93 22.74 3.52 2.83
N ARG A 94 23.15 3.37 1.57
CA ARG A 94 22.47 3.71 0.33
C ARG A 94 20.98 3.41 0.32
N ALA A 95 20.20 4.43 -0.04
CA ALA A 95 18.76 4.37 -0.26
C ALA A 95 18.41 3.37 -1.37
N GLY A 96 17.93 2.20 -0.97
CA GLY A 96 16.95 1.45 -1.74
C GLY A 96 15.66 2.28 -1.82
N ALA A 97 14.90 2.12 -2.88
CA ALA A 97 13.63 2.80 -3.10
C ALA A 97 12.84 2.88 -1.80
N ARG A 98 12.58 4.11 -1.31
CA ARG A 98 11.73 4.31 -0.14
C ARG A 98 10.33 3.87 -0.55
N VAL A 99 9.96 2.70 -0.12
CA VAL A 99 8.57 2.28 -0.07
C VAL A 99 7.87 3.25 0.88
N SER A 100 7.09 4.17 0.33
CA SER A 100 6.33 5.13 1.14
C SER A 100 5.33 4.36 1.99
N ALA A 101 5.37 4.55 3.31
CA ALA A 101 4.35 4.03 4.19
C ALA A 101 2.96 4.54 3.73
N PRO A 102 1.89 3.72 3.86
CA PRO A 102 0.56 4.15 3.47
C PRO A 102 0.14 5.37 4.28
N PRO A 103 -0.68 6.28 3.71
CA PRO A 103 -1.10 7.49 4.39
C PRO A 103 -1.95 7.16 5.62
N ALA A 104 -1.56 7.69 6.78
CA ALA A 104 -2.22 7.39 8.06
C ALA A 104 -3.46 8.25 8.32
N ALA A 105 -3.66 9.38 7.64
CA ALA A 105 -4.79 10.27 7.86
C ALA A 105 -5.05 11.23 6.68
N GLY A 106 -6.22 11.90 6.70
CA GLY A 106 -6.56 12.99 5.80
C GLY A 106 -6.96 12.55 4.38
N ARG A 107 -6.83 13.47 3.44
CA ARG A 107 -7.24 13.28 2.04
C ARG A 107 -6.52 12.11 1.34
N PRO A 108 -5.21 11.90 1.52
CA PRO A 108 -4.53 10.74 0.93
C PRO A 108 -5.11 9.41 1.38
N LEU A 109 -5.47 9.27 2.66
CA LEU A 109 -6.11 8.06 3.19
C LEU A 109 -7.50 7.84 2.58
N GLN A 110 -8.30 8.91 2.43
CA GLN A 110 -9.60 8.83 1.75
C GLN A 110 -9.45 8.32 0.31
N ILE A 111 -8.48 8.87 -0.44
CA ILE A 111 -8.19 8.46 -1.82
C ILE A 111 -7.82 6.97 -1.87
N VAL A 112 -6.97 6.52 -0.98
CA VAL A 112 -6.54 5.11 -0.89
C VAL A 112 -7.71 4.19 -0.57
N ARG A 113 -8.57 4.54 0.39
CA ARG A 113 -9.78 3.77 0.76
C ARG A 113 -10.74 3.63 -0.40
N GLU A 114 -11.04 4.74 -1.08
CA GLU A 114 -11.93 4.71 -2.25
C GLU A 114 -11.30 3.91 -3.41
N THR A 115 -9.99 3.96 -3.57
CA THR A 115 -9.29 3.14 -4.55
C THR A 115 -9.45 1.64 -4.25
N VAL A 116 -9.27 1.22 -2.99
CA VAL A 116 -9.49 -0.18 -2.56
C VAL A 116 -10.93 -0.62 -2.82
N ARG A 117 -11.92 0.20 -2.46
CA ARG A 117 -13.33 -0.09 -2.71
C ARG A 117 -13.61 -0.29 -4.20
N LEU A 118 -13.13 0.62 -5.05
CA LEU A 118 -13.31 0.52 -6.49
C LEU A 118 -12.59 -0.69 -7.11
N ILE A 119 -11.41 -1.07 -6.58
CA ILE A 119 -10.73 -2.31 -6.99
C ILE A 119 -11.60 -3.52 -6.65
N ALA A 120 -12.13 -3.60 -5.44
CA ALA A 120 -12.99 -4.71 -5.04
C ALA A 120 -14.28 -4.82 -5.88
N GLU A 121 -14.84 -3.68 -6.32
CA GLU A 121 -16.08 -3.65 -7.11
C GLU A 121 -15.86 -3.90 -8.60
N HIS A 122 -14.77 -3.43 -9.18
CA HIS A 122 -14.58 -3.37 -10.63
C HIS A 122 -13.31 -4.08 -11.13
N GLY A 123 -12.44 -4.48 -10.24
CA GLY A 123 -11.14 -5.07 -10.55
C GLY A 123 -10.05 -4.03 -10.81
N PHE A 124 -8.81 -4.44 -10.52
CA PHE A 124 -7.61 -3.60 -10.58
C PHE A 124 -7.42 -2.87 -11.92
N HIS A 125 -7.69 -3.56 -13.05
CA HIS A 125 -7.49 -2.98 -14.38
C HIS A 125 -8.56 -1.99 -14.81
N ALA A 126 -9.79 -2.12 -14.28
CA ALA A 126 -10.91 -1.27 -14.67
C ALA A 126 -10.88 0.11 -13.98
N VAL A 127 -10.25 0.22 -12.81
CA VAL A 127 -10.23 1.45 -12.01
C VAL A 127 -9.36 2.53 -12.65
N ARG A 128 -9.95 3.68 -12.96
CA ARG A 128 -9.28 4.85 -13.52
C ARG A 128 -9.15 5.95 -12.48
N VAL A 129 -8.10 6.80 -12.61
CA VAL A 129 -7.90 7.96 -11.71
C VAL A 129 -9.12 8.90 -11.72
N ALA A 130 -9.85 9.00 -12.85
CA ALA A 130 -11.07 9.80 -12.95
C ALA A 130 -12.21 9.25 -12.08
N ASP A 131 -12.34 7.92 -11.99
CA ASP A 131 -13.37 7.26 -11.18
C ASP A 131 -13.10 7.48 -9.69
N ILE A 132 -11.82 7.37 -9.30
CA ILE A 132 -11.37 7.66 -7.93
C ILE A 132 -11.59 9.12 -7.57
N ALA A 133 -11.29 10.04 -8.48
CA ALA A 133 -11.51 11.46 -8.28
C ALA A 133 -13.00 11.79 -8.08
N ALA A 134 -13.87 11.19 -8.88
CA ALA A 134 -15.32 11.31 -8.73
C ALA A 134 -15.82 10.74 -7.40
N ALA A 135 -15.36 9.56 -7.00
CA ALA A 135 -15.73 8.92 -5.72
C ALA A 135 -15.25 9.72 -4.49
N CYS A 136 -14.13 10.45 -4.62
CA CYS A 136 -13.59 11.30 -3.56
C CYS A 136 -14.13 12.75 -3.59
N ASP A 137 -15.05 13.08 -4.49
CA ASP A 137 -15.51 14.47 -4.72
C ASP A 137 -14.30 15.44 -4.89
N THR A 138 -13.42 15.12 -5.83
CA THR A 138 -12.18 15.86 -6.08
C THR A 138 -11.80 15.85 -7.56
N SER A 139 -10.70 16.55 -7.89
CA SER A 139 -10.16 16.55 -9.26
C SER A 139 -9.07 15.50 -9.45
N THR A 140 -8.86 15.03 -10.68
CA THR A 140 -7.72 14.19 -11.04
C THR A 140 -6.38 14.87 -10.75
N ALA A 141 -6.32 16.21 -10.82
CA ALA A 141 -5.13 16.98 -10.45
C ALA A 141 -4.82 16.87 -8.96
N ALA A 142 -5.85 16.85 -8.10
CA ALA A 142 -5.68 16.65 -6.67
C ALA A 142 -5.23 15.21 -6.33
N ILE A 143 -5.71 14.21 -7.07
CA ILE A 143 -5.20 12.84 -6.95
C ILE A 143 -3.70 12.80 -7.31
N HIS A 144 -3.31 13.38 -8.46
CA HIS A 144 -1.92 13.39 -8.90
C HIS A 144 -0.99 14.25 -8.02
N TYR A 145 -1.54 15.15 -7.21
CA TYR A 145 -0.79 15.86 -6.18
C TYR A 145 -0.30 14.91 -5.08
N HIS A 146 -1.12 13.95 -4.68
CA HIS A 146 -0.76 12.98 -3.64
C HIS A 146 -0.08 11.73 -4.19
N PHE A 147 -0.47 11.30 -5.38
CA PHE A 147 0.03 10.09 -6.03
C PHE A 147 0.44 10.43 -7.47
N PRO A 148 1.74 10.49 -7.80
CA PRO A 148 2.25 10.98 -9.08
C PRO A 148 1.70 10.23 -10.30
N GLY A 149 1.38 8.95 -10.14
CA GLY A 149 0.83 8.11 -11.18
C GLY A 149 -0.19 7.10 -10.66
N ARG A 150 -0.87 6.43 -11.62
CA ARG A 150 -1.82 5.36 -11.30
C ARG A 150 -1.15 4.17 -10.60
N ALA A 151 0.07 3.83 -11.00
CA ALA A 151 0.78 2.69 -10.43
C ALA A 151 1.08 2.91 -8.94
N GLU A 152 1.58 4.09 -8.57
CA GLU A 152 1.89 4.46 -7.20
C GLU A 152 0.62 4.54 -6.33
N LEU A 153 -0.49 5.01 -6.90
CA LEU A 153 -1.78 5.03 -6.20
C LEU A 153 -2.28 3.62 -5.92
N LEU A 154 -2.23 2.73 -6.91
CA LEU A 154 -2.67 1.35 -6.75
C LEU A 154 -1.77 0.57 -5.79
N GLU A 155 -0.45 0.78 -5.84
CA GLU A 155 0.49 0.21 -4.88
C GLU A 155 0.18 0.68 -3.45
N ALA A 156 -0.05 1.98 -3.24
CA ALA A 156 -0.41 2.54 -1.94
C ALA A 156 -1.75 1.99 -1.42
N ALA A 157 -2.72 1.79 -2.32
CA ALA A 157 -4.04 1.23 -1.98
C ALA A 157 -3.92 -0.23 -1.53
N VAL A 158 -3.18 -1.05 -2.29
CA VAL A 158 -2.95 -2.46 -1.94
C VAL A 158 -2.19 -2.56 -0.62
N ARG A 159 -1.12 -1.79 -0.44
CA ARG A 159 -0.34 -1.76 0.81
C ARG A 159 -1.21 -1.40 2.00
N TRP A 160 -2.01 -0.34 1.89
CA TRP A 160 -2.93 0.06 2.96
C TRP A 160 -3.93 -1.05 3.29
N CYS A 161 -4.52 -1.69 2.28
CA CYS A 161 -5.48 -2.80 2.46
C CYS A 161 -4.84 -3.96 3.22
N MET A 162 -3.61 -4.33 2.88
CA MET A 162 -2.89 -5.43 3.51
C MET A 162 -2.46 -5.11 4.95
N ASP A 163 -2.01 -3.89 5.21
CA ASP A 163 -1.63 -3.44 6.54
C ASP A 163 -2.86 -3.38 7.47
N GLU A 164 -3.99 -2.88 6.97
CA GLU A 164 -5.27 -2.84 7.70
C GLU A 164 -5.78 -4.26 8.03
N ASP A 165 -5.69 -5.19 7.07
CA ASP A 165 -6.04 -6.59 7.28
C ASP A 165 -5.17 -7.24 8.36
N THR A 166 -3.86 -7.01 8.32
CA THR A 166 -2.91 -7.52 9.31
C THR A 166 -3.21 -6.97 10.70
N ALA A 167 -3.46 -5.67 10.82
CA ALA A 167 -3.81 -5.02 12.09
C ALA A 167 -5.16 -5.52 12.63
N SER A 168 -6.16 -5.67 11.76
CA SER A 168 -7.49 -6.19 12.13
C SER A 168 -7.42 -7.62 12.65
N ARG A 169 -6.63 -8.50 12.01
CA ARG A 169 -6.42 -9.87 12.50
C ARG A 169 -5.77 -9.89 13.87
N ALA A 170 -4.70 -9.13 14.07
CA ALA A 170 -4.01 -9.06 15.35
C ALA A 170 -4.94 -8.56 16.48
N ALA A 171 -5.76 -7.53 16.21
CA ALA A 171 -6.73 -7.02 17.17
C ALA A 171 -7.79 -8.08 17.55
N ARG A 172 -8.32 -8.81 16.56
CA ARG A 172 -9.32 -9.85 16.77
C ARG A 172 -8.80 -11.03 17.58
N ILE A 173 -7.56 -11.46 17.35
CA ILE A 173 -6.91 -12.51 18.13
C ILE A 173 -6.73 -12.08 19.58
N ALA A 174 -6.26 -10.85 19.81
CA ALA A 174 -6.11 -10.30 21.15
C ALA A 174 -7.45 -10.15 21.88
N GLU A 175 -8.52 -9.70 21.20
CA GLU A 175 -9.87 -9.60 21.77
C GLU A 175 -10.45 -10.97 22.15
N ALA A 176 -10.15 -12.00 21.35
CA ALA A 176 -10.61 -13.36 21.61
C ALA A 176 -9.83 -14.04 22.76
N GLY A 177 -8.74 -13.46 23.25
CA GLY A 177 -7.85 -14.06 24.23
C GLY A 177 -7.20 -15.36 23.73
N ALA A 178 -7.11 -15.50 22.40
CA ALA A 178 -6.62 -16.72 21.75
C ALA A 178 -5.09 -16.78 21.65
N ASP A 179 -4.38 -15.72 22.04
CA ASP A 179 -2.94 -15.60 21.98
C ASP A 179 -2.18 -16.51 23.00
N GLU A 180 -2.87 -17.00 24.03
CA GLU A 180 -2.30 -17.93 25.02
C GLU A 180 -2.39 -19.40 24.57
N ASP A 181 -3.33 -19.76 23.69
CA ASP A 181 -3.54 -21.12 23.14
C ASP A 181 -3.33 -21.11 21.62
N ALA A 182 -2.23 -21.71 21.19
CA ALA A 182 -1.88 -21.76 19.77
C ALA A 182 -2.92 -22.50 18.90
N GLY A 183 -3.65 -23.46 19.45
CA GLY A 183 -4.74 -24.15 18.74
C GLY A 183 -5.94 -23.22 18.50
N ALA A 184 -6.33 -22.48 19.54
CA ALA A 184 -7.38 -21.48 19.45
C ALA A 184 -7.00 -20.35 18.51
N GLU A 185 -5.78 -19.84 18.61
CA GLU A 185 -5.27 -18.79 17.73
C GLU A 185 -5.25 -19.21 16.27
N LEU A 186 -4.76 -20.41 15.95
CA LEU A 186 -4.75 -20.91 14.58
C LEU A 186 -6.19 -21.05 14.03
N SER A 187 -7.11 -21.53 14.86
CA SER A 187 -8.52 -21.68 14.47
C SER A 187 -9.17 -20.32 14.19
N GLU A 188 -8.90 -19.30 15.01
CA GLU A 188 -9.39 -17.92 14.78
C GLU A 188 -8.76 -17.29 13.54
N LEU A 189 -7.44 -17.46 13.31
CA LEU A 189 -6.79 -17.04 12.09
C LEU A 189 -7.46 -17.60 10.84
N LEU A 190 -7.79 -18.89 10.85
CA LEU A 190 -8.48 -19.55 9.74
C LEU A 190 -9.94 -19.07 9.57
N ALA A 191 -10.64 -18.81 10.68
CA ALA A 191 -11.98 -18.24 10.65
C ALA A 191 -11.99 -16.84 10.04
N LEU A 192 -11.00 -16.00 10.38
CA LEU A 192 -10.84 -14.66 9.82
C LEU A 192 -10.51 -14.66 8.32
N GLN A 193 -9.84 -15.71 7.83
CA GLN A 193 -9.56 -15.88 6.40
C GLN A 193 -10.76 -16.44 5.61
N THR A 194 -11.81 -16.90 6.27
CA THR A 194 -12.99 -17.45 5.60
C THR A 194 -13.94 -16.32 5.18
N PRO A 195 -14.28 -16.16 3.88
CA PRO A 195 -15.07 -15.02 3.38
C PRO A 195 -16.56 -15.16 3.68
N ARG A 196 -16.94 -15.01 4.96
CA ARG A 196 -18.34 -15.09 5.43
C ARG A 196 -19.09 -13.77 5.33
N THR A 197 -18.39 -12.66 5.44
CA THR A 197 -18.97 -11.31 5.38
C THR A 197 -18.65 -10.64 4.05
N GLU A 198 -19.46 -9.65 3.66
CA GLU A 198 -19.18 -8.86 2.46
C GLU A 198 -17.83 -8.15 2.54
N GLN A 199 -17.45 -7.66 3.70
CA GLN A 199 -16.12 -7.04 3.93
C GLN A 199 -14.99 -8.04 3.66
N GLN A 200 -15.07 -9.25 4.19
CA GLN A 200 -14.06 -10.29 3.94
C GLN A 200 -14.05 -10.70 2.46
N ARG A 201 -15.22 -10.77 1.82
CA ARG A 201 -15.32 -11.05 0.38
C ARG A 201 -14.63 -9.98 -0.46
N GLN A 202 -14.89 -8.70 -0.18
CA GLN A 202 -14.23 -7.57 -0.86
C GLN A 202 -12.71 -7.59 -0.66
N GLN A 203 -12.25 -7.90 0.52
CA GLN A 203 -10.83 -8.04 0.86
C GLN A 203 -10.15 -9.14 0.02
N TRP A 204 -10.80 -10.30 -0.10
CA TRP A 204 -10.32 -11.39 -0.94
C TRP A 204 -10.32 -11.06 -2.44
N LEU A 205 -11.28 -10.27 -2.94
CA LEU A 205 -11.28 -9.81 -4.33
C LEU A 205 -10.05 -8.94 -4.62
N VAL A 206 -9.66 -8.08 -3.69
CA VAL A 206 -8.42 -7.29 -3.82
C VAL A 206 -7.19 -8.22 -3.83
N TRP A 207 -7.15 -9.27 -3.00
CA TRP A 207 -6.08 -10.25 -3.02
C TRP A 207 -5.96 -11.01 -4.35
N LEU A 208 -7.08 -11.45 -4.92
CA LEU A 208 -7.09 -12.13 -6.22
C LEU A 208 -6.56 -11.24 -7.34
N ASP A 209 -6.98 -10.00 -7.37
CA ASP A 209 -6.47 -9.01 -8.32
C ASP A 209 -4.98 -8.72 -8.13
N LEU A 210 -4.53 -8.66 -6.86
CA LEU A 210 -3.12 -8.52 -6.54
C LEU A 210 -2.28 -9.68 -7.10
N TRP A 211 -2.74 -10.92 -6.98
CA TRP A 211 -2.03 -12.08 -7.53
C TRP A 211 -1.95 -12.04 -9.06
N ALA A 212 -3.06 -11.69 -9.71
CA ALA A 212 -3.09 -11.56 -11.16
C ALA A 212 -2.12 -10.48 -11.66
N GLU A 213 -1.99 -9.38 -10.95
CA GLU A 213 -1.07 -8.29 -11.28
C GLU A 213 0.38 -8.61 -10.89
N ALA A 214 0.61 -9.25 -9.74
CA ALA A 214 1.95 -9.62 -9.27
C ALA A 214 2.71 -10.49 -10.28
N ALA A 215 1.98 -11.34 -11.02
CA ALA A 215 2.55 -12.15 -12.10
C ALA A 215 3.05 -11.34 -13.31
N ARG A 216 2.65 -10.07 -13.43
CA ARG A 216 2.93 -9.20 -14.59
C ARG A 216 3.73 -7.94 -14.24
N SER A 217 3.67 -7.48 -12.98
CA SER A 217 4.28 -6.25 -12.49
C SER A 217 5.33 -6.55 -11.45
N THR A 218 6.57 -6.10 -11.66
CA THR A 218 7.67 -6.31 -10.71
C THR A 218 7.42 -5.62 -9.37
N ALA A 219 6.87 -4.39 -9.37
CA ALA A 219 6.60 -3.64 -8.15
C ALA A 219 5.52 -4.34 -7.30
N ILE A 220 4.40 -4.73 -7.93
CA ILE A 220 3.32 -5.45 -7.25
C ILE A 220 3.79 -6.86 -6.85
N GLY A 221 4.63 -7.52 -7.65
CA GLY A 221 5.22 -8.81 -7.31
C GLY A 221 6.09 -8.75 -6.06
N GLN A 222 6.89 -7.69 -5.87
CA GLN A 222 7.68 -7.49 -4.65
C GLN A 222 6.77 -7.29 -3.43
N LEU A 223 5.72 -6.50 -3.55
CA LEU A 223 4.73 -6.28 -2.51
C LEU A 223 4.04 -7.59 -2.11
N HIS A 224 3.61 -8.39 -3.10
CA HIS A 224 3.04 -9.70 -2.87
C HIS A 224 3.99 -10.62 -2.08
N VAL A 225 5.26 -10.72 -2.49
CA VAL A 225 6.26 -11.55 -1.80
C VAL A 225 6.48 -11.09 -0.35
N GLU A 226 6.47 -9.78 -0.10
CA GLU A 226 6.61 -9.19 1.24
C GLU A 226 5.46 -9.62 2.16
N TYR A 227 4.20 -9.41 1.76
CA TYR A 227 3.03 -9.75 2.56
C TYR A 227 2.83 -11.26 2.74
N TYR A 228 3.11 -12.05 1.69
CA TYR A 228 3.05 -13.51 1.81
C TYR A 228 4.11 -14.08 2.75
N ARG A 229 5.31 -13.51 2.76
CA ARG A 229 6.34 -13.88 3.74
C ARG A 229 5.86 -13.58 5.15
N GLN A 230 5.34 -12.38 5.39
CA GLN A 230 4.82 -11.98 6.69
C GLN A 230 3.69 -12.91 7.15
N TRP A 231 2.72 -13.19 6.28
CA TRP A 231 1.60 -14.08 6.56
C TRP A 231 2.06 -15.50 6.93
N ARG A 232 2.95 -16.09 6.12
CA ARG A 232 3.53 -17.41 6.40
C ARG A 232 4.32 -17.43 7.70
N THR A 233 5.08 -16.37 7.99
CA THR A 233 5.81 -16.26 9.26
C THR A 233 4.84 -16.24 10.44
N THR A 234 3.75 -15.47 10.38
CA THR A 234 2.71 -15.46 11.43
C THR A 234 2.15 -16.87 11.68
N VAL A 235 1.77 -17.60 10.63
CA VAL A 235 1.24 -18.97 10.76
C VAL A 235 2.31 -19.92 11.29
N ALA A 236 3.55 -19.85 10.82
CA ALA A 236 4.66 -20.68 11.30
C ALA A 236 4.97 -20.43 12.78
N ASP A 237 4.89 -19.17 13.25
CA ASP A 237 5.11 -18.81 14.65
C ASP A 237 4.01 -19.40 15.56
N VAL A 238 2.76 -19.39 15.11
CA VAL A 238 1.67 -20.05 15.83
C VAL A 238 1.91 -21.57 15.91
N ILE A 239 2.28 -22.19 14.79
CA ILE A 239 2.58 -23.64 14.77
C ILE A 239 3.76 -23.97 15.71
N ARG A 240 4.80 -23.17 15.70
CA ARG A 240 6.00 -23.35 16.55
C ARG A 240 5.66 -23.25 18.04
N ARG A 241 4.80 -22.29 18.41
CA ARG A 241 4.28 -22.18 19.78
C ARG A 241 3.42 -23.38 20.15
N GLY A 242 2.54 -23.82 19.26
CA GLY A 242 1.69 -24.99 19.51
C GLY A 242 2.48 -26.30 19.70
N ILE A 243 3.60 -26.47 19.00
CA ILE A 243 4.55 -27.57 19.23
C ILE A 243 5.15 -27.44 20.64
N ALA A 244 5.63 -26.25 21.01
CA ALA A 244 6.19 -26.02 22.34
C ALA A 244 5.16 -26.20 23.47
N GLN A 245 3.88 -25.96 23.21
CA GLN A 245 2.76 -26.21 24.16
C GLN A 245 2.31 -27.67 24.18
N GLY A 246 2.78 -28.52 23.25
CA GLY A 246 2.32 -29.90 23.10
C GLY A 246 0.92 -30.03 22.43
N VAL A 247 0.35 -28.94 21.96
CA VAL A 247 -0.94 -28.92 21.22
C VAL A 247 -0.76 -29.49 19.82
N PHE A 248 0.35 -29.12 19.17
CA PHE A 248 0.70 -29.64 17.85
C PHE A 248 1.85 -30.66 17.95
N ARG A 249 1.82 -31.63 17.03
CA ARG A 249 2.88 -32.63 16.88
C ARG A 249 4.13 -31.99 16.27
N GLU A 250 5.27 -32.63 16.42
CA GLU A 250 6.52 -32.25 15.79
C GLU A 250 6.38 -32.28 14.24
N VAL A 251 6.41 -31.10 13.62
CA VAL A 251 6.39 -30.87 12.18
C VAL A 251 7.35 -29.74 11.83
N ASP A 252 7.68 -29.60 10.56
CA ASP A 252 8.36 -28.39 10.05
C ASP A 252 7.34 -27.23 10.00
N PRO A 253 7.48 -26.18 10.84
CA PRO A 253 6.51 -25.09 10.91
C PRO A 253 6.42 -24.28 9.63
N GLU A 254 7.55 -24.04 8.96
CA GLU A 254 7.61 -23.27 7.72
C GLU A 254 6.94 -24.01 6.57
N PHE A 255 7.19 -25.30 6.43
CA PHE A 255 6.57 -26.13 5.41
C PHE A 255 5.08 -26.32 5.66
N SER A 256 4.67 -26.50 6.91
CA SER A 256 3.27 -26.59 7.30
C SER A 256 2.51 -25.28 7.06
N ALA A 257 3.13 -24.14 7.38
CA ALA A 257 2.57 -22.82 7.07
C ALA A 257 2.43 -22.58 5.56
N LEU A 258 3.41 -23.00 4.76
CA LEU A 258 3.33 -22.91 3.30
C LEU A 258 2.13 -23.71 2.75
N ARG A 259 1.94 -24.96 3.21
CA ARG A 259 0.84 -25.84 2.79
C ARG A 259 -0.52 -25.27 3.23
N LEU A 260 -0.62 -24.81 4.47
CA LEU A 260 -1.86 -24.29 5.03
C LEU A 260 -2.27 -22.98 4.36
N THR A 261 -1.35 -22.04 4.15
CA THR A 261 -1.66 -20.79 3.45
C THR A 261 -2.06 -21.03 2.00
N ALA A 262 -1.41 -21.95 1.29
CA ALA A 262 -1.81 -22.33 -0.06
C ALA A 262 -3.20 -22.98 -0.11
N LEU A 263 -3.56 -23.78 0.91
CA LEU A 263 -4.91 -24.35 1.03
C LEU A 263 -5.97 -23.28 1.27
N VAL A 264 -5.69 -22.31 2.15
CA VAL A 264 -6.55 -21.13 2.39
C VAL A 264 -6.83 -20.40 1.09
N ASP A 265 -5.78 -20.08 0.31
CA ASP A 265 -5.89 -19.35 -0.94
C ASP A 265 -6.72 -20.10 -1.98
N GLY A 266 -6.45 -21.39 -2.14
CA GLY A 266 -7.17 -22.23 -3.08
C GLY A 266 -8.66 -22.37 -2.74
N LEU A 267 -8.99 -22.58 -1.47
CA LEU A 267 -10.38 -22.68 -1.03
C LEU A 267 -11.12 -21.33 -1.09
N ALA A 268 -10.48 -20.24 -0.69
CA ALA A 268 -11.07 -18.90 -0.79
C ALA A 268 -11.41 -18.53 -2.24
N SER A 269 -10.52 -18.87 -3.19
CA SER A 269 -10.78 -18.62 -4.62
C SER A 269 -12.00 -19.41 -5.12
N GLN A 270 -12.21 -20.65 -4.64
CA GLN A 270 -13.39 -21.44 -4.98
C GLN A 270 -14.66 -20.84 -4.37
N VAL A 271 -14.63 -20.43 -3.09
CA VAL A 271 -15.76 -19.75 -2.45
C VAL A 271 -16.16 -18.48 -3.19
N LEU A 272 -15.18 -17.67 -3.63
CA LEU A 272 -15.46 -16.44 -4.35
C LEU A 272 -16.01 -16.69 -5.76
N ALA A 273 -15.55 -17.74 -6.43
CA ALA A 273 -16.04 -18.13 -7.74
C ALA A 273 -17.43 -18.77 -7.69
N SER A 274 -17.86 -19.29 -6.53
CA SER A 274 -19.18 -19.86 -6.36
C SER A 274 -20.23 -18.74 -6.33
N SER A 275 -21.20 -18.80 -7.23
CA SER A 275 -22.35 -17.90 -7.20
C SER A 275 -23.22 -18.18 -5.99
N ALA A 276 -23.83 -17.16 -5.40
CA ALA A 276 -24.79 -17.36 -4.32
C ALA A 276 -25.95 -18.24 -4.82
N GLY A 277 -26.12 -19.42 -4.17
CA GLY A 277 -27.16 -20.40 -4.54
C GLY A 277 -26.74 -21.44 -5.58
N ALA A 278 -25.46 -21.55 -5.94
CA ALA A 278 -24.96 -22.66 -6.73
C ALA A 278 -24.99 -23.96 -5.89
N GLU A 279 -25.73 -24.98 -6.32
CA GLU A 279 -25.89 -26.26 -5.57
C GLU A 279 -24.56 -27.03 -5.43
N ASP A 280 -23.61 -26.84 -6.36
CA ASP A 280 -22.32 -27.54 -6.38
C ASP A 280 -21.13 -26.62 -6.05
N GLY A 281 -21.36 -25.41 -5.52
CA GLY A 281 -20.29 -24.45 -5.18
C GLY A 281 -19.69 -24.69 -3.81
N THR A 282 -18.41 -24.33 -3.62
CA THR A 282 -17.76 -24.34 -2.31
C THR A 282 -18.32 -23.21 -1.44
N SER A 283 -18.90 -23.54 -0.29
CA SER A 283 -19.37 -22.55 0.67
C SER A 283 -18.26 -22.10 1.63
N PRO A 284 -18.40 -20.94 2.31
CA PRO A 284 -17.49 -20.55 3.40
C PRO A 284 -17.40 -21.61 4.52
N ASP A 285 -18.50 -22.32 4.81
CA ASP A 285 -18.51 -23.35 5.85
C ASP A 285 -17.75 -24.61 5.40
N ASP A 286 -17.84 -25.01 4.12
CA ASP A 286 -17.03 -26.09 3.54
C ASP A 286 -15.55 -25.75 3.59
N MET A 287 -15.18 -24.52 3.23
CA MET A 287 -13.81 -24.02 3.35
C MET A 287 -13.30 -24.15 4.78
N TYR A 288 -14.03 -23.62 5.75
CA TYR A 288 -13.61 -23.65 7.14
C TYR A 288 -13.52 -25.09 7.69
N ALA A 289 -14.48 -25.93 7.36
CA ALA A 289 -14.47 -27.36 7.75
C ALA A 289 -13.24 -28.09 7.16
N ALA A 290 -12.89 -27.84 5.90
CA ALA A 290 -11.72 -28.41 5.25
C ALA A 290 -10.40 -27.92 5.89
N LEU A 291 -10.30 -26.63 6.25
CA LEU A 291 -9.14 -26.08 6.96
C LEU A 291 -8.99 -26.71 8.34
N LEU A 292 -10.06 -26.82 9.12
CA LEU A 292 -10.02 -27.50 10.42
C LEU A 292 -9.70 -28.99 10.29
N ALA A 293 -10.18 -29.68 9.24
CA ALA A 293 -9.82 -31.06 8.98
C ALA A 293 -8.30 -31.18 8.71
N TYR A 294 -7.71 -30.29 7.93
CA TYR A 294 -6.27 -30.25 7.72
C TYR A 294 -5.51 -30.07 9.06
N VAL A 295 -5.92 -29.11 9.90
CA VAL A 295 -5.29 -28.87 11.20
C VAL A 295 -5.37 -30.14 12.08
N ARG A 296 -6.53 -30.78 12.13
CA ARG A 296 -6.71 -32.02 12.91
C ARG A 296 -5.82 -33.17 12.43
N THR A 297 -5.72 -33.38 11.13
CA THR A 297 -4.97 -34.51 10.56
C THR A 297 -3.49 -34.27 10.47
N GLU A 298 -3.06 -33.04 10.23
CA GLU A 298 -1.68 -32.71 9.92
C GLU A 298 -0.92 -32.07 11.10
N LEU A 299 -1.62 -31.39 12.00
CA LEU A 299 -0.96 -30.60 13.06
C LEU A 299 -1.27 -31.08 14.48
N LEU A 300 -2.52 -31.47 14.82
CA LEU A 300 -2.82 -31.83 16.19
C LEU A 300 -2.06 -33.09 16.63
N SER A 301 -1.59 -33.07 17.86
CA SER A 301 -1.06 -34.25 18.52
C SER A 301 -2.17 -35.27 18.66
N THR A 302 -1.96 -36.52 18.21
CA THR A 302 -2.84 -37.62 18.56
C THR A 302 -2.73 -37.80 20.06
N ALA A 303 -3.84 -37.63 20.80
CA ALA A 303 -3.85 -38.05 22.19
C ALA A 303 -3.49 -39.56 22.21
N GLU A 304 -2.32 -39.91 22.76
CA GLU A 304 -2.01 -41.28 23.10
C GLU A 304 -3.08 -41.72 24.10
N GLY A 305 -3.91 -42.71 23.68
CA GLY A 305 -4.95 -43.30 24.47
C GLY A 305 -4.38 -44.20 25.56
#